data_d72430e41dbd46a050843133593fc922
#
_entry.id   d72430e41dbd46a050843133593fc922
#
_cell.length_a   1.000
_cell.length_b   1.000
_cell.length_c   1.000
_cell.angle_alpha   90.00
_cell.angle_beta   90.00
_cell.angle_gamma   90.00
#
_symmetry.space_group_name_H-M   'P 1'
#
loop_
_entity.id
_entity.type
_entity.pdbx_description
1 polymer ?
#
loop_
_entity_poly.entity_id
_entity_poly.type
_entity_poly.pdbx_seq_one_letter_code
_entity_poly.pdbx_strand_id
1 'polypeptide(L)'
;MRRKRAIKLRRKIQVETLNDRGPYLTNRRAIDLWFRYINRAVFDNQLPNFHKILIKKWLKKAMGQVCAYPDKNPKRFELEMLKKYHSKRDFIETLAHEMIHLYQFALKKDTGNHNSTFYSFRPRFKFIGLGLSQ
;
A
#
# COMPACT_ATOMS: atom_id res chain seq x y z
N MET A 1 -10.06 -12.47 2.43
CA MET A 1 -10.46 -11.15 2.98
C MET A 1 -11.76 -11.29 3.73
N ARG A 2 -11.83 -10.81 4.96
CA ARG A 2 -13.03 -10.87 5.77
C ARG A 2 -13.95 -9.70 5.46
N ARG A 3 -15.21 -10.01 5.15
CA ARG A 3 -16.17 -9.03 4.65
C ARG A 3 -16.40 -7.85 5.60
N LYS A 4 -16.54 -8.09 6.91
CA LYS A 4 -16.77 -7.02 7.89
C LYS A 4 -15.63 -6.02 7.91
N ARG A 5 -14.40 -6.49 7.89
CA ARG A 5 -13.22 -5.62 7.88
C ARG A 5 -13.13 -4.82 6.59
N ALA A 6 -13.46 -5.45 5.47
CA ALA A 6 -13.46 -4.79 4.17
C ALA A 6 -14.53 -3.69 4.10
N ILE A 7 -15.74 -3.94 4.61
CA ILE A 7 -16.80 -2.92 4.66
C ILE A 7 -16.36 -1.73 5.54
N LYS A 8 -15.74 -2.02 6.67
CA LYS A 8 -15.28 -0.98 7.59
C LYS A 8 -14.21 -0.11 6.94
N LEU A 9 -13.25 -0.74 6.24
CA LEU A 9 -12.21 -0.01 5.53
C LEU A 9 -12.80 0.81 4.39
N ARG A 10 -13.74 0.24 3.62
CA ARG A 10 -14.41 0.97 2.54
C ARG A 10 -15.05 2.25 3.04
N ARG A 11 -15.78 2.16 4.16
CA ARG A 11 -16.42 3.34 4.78
C ARG A 11 -15.40 4.37 5.20
N LYS A 12 -14.29 3.92 5.79
CA LYS A 12 -13.25 4.82 6.24
C LYS A 12 -12.61 5.56 5.07
N ILE A 13 -12.32 4.85 3.98
CA ILE A 13 -11.79 5.48 2.77
C ILE A 13 -12.78 6.51 2.23
N GLN A 14 -14.06 6.16 2.16
CA GLN A 14 -15.10 7.09 1.68
C GLN A 14 -15.14 8.35 2.52
N VAL A 15 -15.17 8.22 3.85
CA VAL A 15 -15.23 9.36 4.76
C VAL A 15 -13.97 10.22 4.66
N GLU A 16 -12.80 9.58 4.68
CA GLU A 16 -11.51 10.29 4.69
C GLU A 16 -11.20 10.97 3.37
N THR A 17 -11.81 10.53 2.27
CA THR A 17 -11.59 11.12 0.94
C THR A 17 -12.78 11.94 0.43
N LEU A 18 -13.81 12.12 1.26
CA LEU A 18 -15.03 12.83 0.86
C LEU A 18 -14.75 14.28 0.44
N ASN A 19 -13.90 14.98 1.20
CA ASN A 19 -13.51 16.37 0.93
C ASN A 19 -12.05 16.44 0.49
N ASP A 20 -11.66 15.49 -0.34
CA ASP A 20 -10.28 15.31 -0.77
C ASP A 20 -9.90 16.39 -1.78
N ARG A 21 -9.36 17.47 -1.29
CA ARG A 21 -8.90 18.60 -2.10
C ARG A 21 -7.39 18.69 -1.97
N GLY A 22 -6.70 17.97 -2.85
CA GLY A 22 -5.25 17.85 -2.82
C GLY A 22 -4.57 19.17 -2.58
N PRO A 23 -3.25 19.26 -2.48
CA PRO A 23 -2.35 18.12 -2.35
C PRO A 23 -2.33 17.54 -0.95
N TYR A 24 -1.96 16.28 -0.83
CA TYR A 24 -1.84 15.59 0.45
C TYR A 24 -0.36 15.44 0.84
N LEU A 25 -0.02 15.86 2.04
CA LEU A 25 1.35 15.74 2.55
C LEU A 25 1.49 14.45 3.34
N THR A 26 2.42 13.62 2.88
CA THR A 26 2.72 12.33 3.51
C THR A 26 3.48 12.55 4.82
N ASN A 27 3.13 11.75 5.84
CA ASN A 27 3.93 11.67 7.05
C ASN A 27 3.97 10.21 7.54
N ARG A 28 4.92 9.90 8.40
CA ARG A 28 5.15 8.54 8.87
C ARG A 28 3.93 7.99 9.63
N ARG A 29 3.29 8.83 10.42
CA ARG A 29 2.11 8.43 11.20
C ARG A 29 0.98 7.98 10.29
N ALA A 30 0.73 8.71 9.20
CA ALA A 30 -0.30 8.34 8.23
C ALA A 30 0.03 7.03 7.54
N ILE A 31 1.29 6.83 7.15
CA ILE A 31 1.73 5.57 6.54
C ILE A 31 1.45 4.40 7.50
N ASP A 32 1.89 4.52 8.75
CA ASP A 32 1.73 3.44 9.73
C ASP A 32 0.26 3.13 9.99
N LEU A 33 -0.57 4.15 10.09
CA LEU A 33 -1.99 4.01 10.36
C LEU A 33 -2.72 3.32 9.21
N TRP A 34 -2.51 3.79 7.99
CA TRP A 34 -3.16 3.22 6.81
C TRP A 34 -2.60 1.84 6.48
N PHE A 35 -1.32 1.59 6.73
CA PHE A 35 -0.74 0.25 6.61
C PHE A 35 -1.52 -0.74 7.49
N ARG A 36 -1.78 -0.40 8.76
CA ARG A 36 -2.53 -1.28 9.65
C ARG A 36 -3.94 -1.54 9.16
N TYR A 37 -4.64 -0.50 8.73
CA TYR A 37 -6.02 -0.66 8.23
C TYR A 37 -6.07 -1.57 7.02
N ILE A 38 -5.19 -1.35 6.06
CA ILE A 38 -5.16 -2.11 4.82
C ILE A 38 -4.69 -3.55 5.07
N ASN A 39 -3.65 -3.73 5.88
CA ASN A 39 -3.15 -5.06 6.22
C ASN A 39 -4.25 -5.90 6.86
N ARG A 40 -4.97 -5.31 7.79
CA ARG A 40 -6.07 -6.00 8.48
C ARG A 40 -7.20 -6.39 7.54
N ALA A 41 -7.63 -5.49 6.66
CA ALA A 41 -8.82 -5.70 5.85
C ALA A 41 -8.55 -6.46 4.55
N VAL A 42 -7.39 -6.27 3.94
CA VAL A 42 -7.07 -6.83 2.62
C VAL A 42 -6.15 -8.05 2.72
N PHE A 43 -5.23 -8.06 3.66
CA PHE A 43 -4.18 -9.08 3.76
C PHE A 43 -4.30 -9.96 5.01
N ASP A 44 -5.40 -9.87 5.76
CA ASP A 44 -5.66 -10.66 6.98
C ASP A 44 -4.52 -10.59 8.00
N ASN A 45 -3.89 -9.41 8.11
CA ASN A 45 -2.74 -9.16 9.00
C ASN A 45 -1.51 -10.01 8.67
N GLN A 46 -1.40 -10.53 7.46
CA GLN A 46 -0.29 -11.41 7.08
C GLN A 46 0.99 -10.69 6.72
N LEU A 47 0.92 -9.40 6.38
CA LEU A 47 2.11 -8.68 5.95
C LEU A 47 3.01 -8.33 7.14
N PRO A 48 4.33 -8.53 7.00
CA PRO A 48 5.26 -8.01 7.98
C PRO A 48 5.36 -6.49 7.86
N ASN A 49 5.85 -5.83 8.91
CA ASN A 49 6.14 -4.41 8.83
C ASN A 49 7.32 -4.17 7.90
N PHE A 50 7.36 -2.97 7.31
CA PHE A 50 8.57 -2.54 6.59
C PHE A 50 9.70 -2.31 7.58
N HIS A 51 10.90 -2.71 7.21
CA HIS A 51 12.09 -2.49 8.04
C HIS A 51 12.49 -1.02 8.06
N LYS A 52 12.21 -0.30 6.98
CA LYS A 52 12.54 1.10 6.85
C LYS A 52 11.52 1.77 5.94
N ILE A 53 11.13 2.99 6.28
CA ILE A 53 10.21 3.80 5.47
C ILE A 53 10.89 5.13 5.22
N LEU A 54 11.02 5.48 3.94
CA LEU A 54 11.60 6.74 3.49
C LEU A 54 10.54 7.58 2.82
N ILE A 55 10.49 8.86 3.17
CA ILE A 55 9.60 9.83 2.53
C ILE A 55 10.48 10.74 1.70
N LYS A 56 10.31 10.70 0.38
CA LYS A 56 11.18 11.38 -0.58
C LYS A 56 10.43 12.45 -1.36
N LYS A 57 11.12 13.52 -1.72
CA LYS A 57 10.55 14.57 -2.54
C LYS A 57 10.31 14.08 -3.97
N TRP A 58 11.09 13.12 -4.44
CA TRP A 58 11.05 12.65 -5.81
C TRP A 58 11.48 11.19 -5.90
N LEU A 59 10.78 10.43 -6.75
CA LEU A 59 11.12 9.05 -7.11
C LEU A 59 11.15 8.95 -8.62
N LYS A 60 12.16 8.25 -9.16
CA LYS A 60 12.31 8.09 -10.60
C LYS A 60 11.20 7.16 -11.13
N LYS A 61 10.32 7.70 -11.98
CA LYS A 61 9.27 6.94 -12.68
C LYS A 61 8.34 6.13 -11.76
N ALA A 62 8.16 6.58 -10.51
CA ALA A 62 7.31 5.87 -9.58
C ALA A 62 6.62 6.82 -8.63
N MET A 63 5.45 6.41 -8.12
CA MET A 63 4.71 7.12 -7.08
C MET A 63 5.06 6.59 -5.71
N GLY A 64 5.60 5.41 -5.63
CA GLY A 64 6.11 4.74 -4.46
C GLY A 64 6.87 3.50 -4.91
N GLN A 65 7.63 2.89 -4.01
CA GLN A 65 8.27 1.63 -4.35
C GLN A 65 8.67 0.83 -3.11
N VAL A 66 8.73 -0.48 -3.28
CA VAL A 66 9.25 -1.41 -2.28
C VAL A 66 10.61 -1.90 -2.77
N CYS A 67 11.62 -1.73 -1.92
CA CYS A 67 12.95 -2.26 -2.17
C CYS A 67 13.11 -3.53 -1.33
N ALA A 68 13.36 -4.65 -1.99
CA ALA A 68 13.54 -5.93 -1.32
C ALA A 68 15.01 -6.33 -1.34
N TYR A 69 15.49 -6.81 -0.21
CA TYR A 69 16.87 -7.28 -0.04
C TYR A 69 16.83 -8.73 0.45
N PRO A 70 16.54 -9.69 -0.44
CA PRO A 70 16.31 -11.09 -0.04
C PRO A 70 17.57 -11.81 0.43
N ASP A 71 18.75 -11.29 0.10
CA ASP A 71 20.05 -11.84 0.50
C ASP A 71 20.52 -11.36 1.87
N LYS A 72 19.78 -10.44 2.48
CA LYS A 72 20.05 -10.00 3.86
C LYS A 72 19.48 -11.02 4.86
N ASN A 73 20.07 -11.09 6.04
CA ASN A 73 19.58 -11.94 7.12
C ASN A 73 19.40 -11.08 8.40
N PRO A 74 18.14 -10.79 8.81
CA PRO A 74 16.90 -11.19 8.16
C PRO A 74 16.67 -10.45 6.85
N LYS A 75 15.81 -11.01 5.99
CA LYS A 75 15.40 -10.35 4.75
C LYS A 75 14.80 -9.00 5.06
N ARG A 76 15.12 -8.00 4.24
CA ARG A 76 14.67 -6.63 4.47
C ARG A 76 13.76 -6.17 3.36
N PHE A 77 12.71 -5.44 3.77
CA PHE A 77 11.78 -4.81 2.85
C PHE A 77 11.64 -3.35 3.26
N GLU A 78 11.96 -2.44 2.35
CA GLU A 78 11.93 -1.01 2.61
C GLU A 78 10.91 -0.35 1.69
N LEU A 79 10.18 0.63 2.24
CA LEU A 79 9.17 1.38 1.51
C LEU A 79 9.69 2.78 1.24
N GLU A 80 9.50 3.25 0.00
CA GLU A 80 9.71 4.65 -0.35
C GLU A 80 8.39 5.24 -0.83
N MET A 81 7.99 6.34 -0.22
CA MET A 81 6.78 7.07 -0.58
C MET A 81 7.15 8.50 -0.90
N LEU A 82 6.35 9.15 -1.75
CA LEU A 82 6.54 10.56 -2.01
C LEU A 82 6.07 11.40 -0.84
N LYS A 83 6.71 12.55 -0.64
CA LYS A 83 6.32 13.51 0.39
C LYS A 83 4.95 14.13 0.11
N LYS A 84 4.57 14.24 -1.17
CA LYS A 84 3.32 14.89 -1.57
C LYS A 84 2.63 14.07 -2.66
N TYR A 85 1.33 13.90 -2.50
CA TYR A 85 0.48 13.26 -3.48
C TYR A 85 -0.57 14.25 -3.95
N HIS A 86 -1.14 14.01 -5.12
CA HIS A 86 -2.17 14.84 -5.70
C HIS A 86 -3.40 14.92 -4.80
N SER A 87 -3.70 13.83 -4.09
CA SER A 87 -4.84 13.74 -3.18
C SER A 87 -4.56 12.70 -2.11
N LYS A 88 -5.36 12.71 -1.04
CA LYS A 88 -5.29 11.67 -0.01
C LYS A 88 -5.60 10.30 -0.59
N ARG A 89 -6.54 10.24 -1.54
CA ARG A 89 -6.87 9.00 -2.23
C ARG A 89 -5.66 8.43 -2.96
N ASP A 90 -4.91 9.26 -3.67
CA ASP A 90 -3.70 8.81 -4.36
C ASP A 90 -2.66 8.26 -3.39
N PHE A 91 -2.53 8.90 -2.22
CA PHE A 91 -1.66 8.41 -1.16
C PHE A 91 -2.08 7.01 -0.71
N ILE A 92 -3.36 6.83 -0.40
CA ILE A 92 -3.89 5.54 0.07
C ILE A 92 -3.73 4.46 -1.01
N GLU A 93 -4.07 4.79 -2.26
CA GLU A 93 -3.94 3.83 -3.37
C GLU A 93 -2.49 3.44 -3.61
N THR A 94 -1.58 4.39 -3.55
CA THR A 94 -0.15 4.11 -3.72
C THR A 94 0.36 3.19 -2.61
N LEU A 95 0.02 3.48 -1.35
CA LEU A 95 0.44 2.64 -0.24
C LEU A 95 -0.12 1.21 -0.40
N ALA A 96 -1.39 1.08 -0.74
CA ALA A 96 -2.01 -0.23 -0.93
C ALA A 96 -1.36 -1.00 -2.08
N HIS A 97 -1.02 -0.32 -3.17
CA HIS A 97 -0.30 -0.89 -4.31
C HIS A 97 1.06 -1.44 -3.87
N GLU A 98 1.82 -0.65 -3.11
CA GLU A 98 3.13 -1.09 -2.62
C GLU A 98 3.01 -2.25 -1.63
N MET A 99 1.93 -2.33 -0.89
CA MET A 99 1.67 -3.45 0.00
C MET A 99 1.46 -4.76 -0.75
N ILE A 100 0.93 -4.72 -1.97
CA ILE A 100 0.87 -5.92 -2.82
C ILE A 100 2.29 -6.39 -3.14
N HIS A 101 3.20 -5.48 -3.47
CA HIS A 101 4.59 -5.84 -3.73
C HIS A 101 5.25 -6.44 -2.49
N LEU A 102 4.96 -5.89 -1.30
CA LEU A 102 5.44 -6.50 -0.05
C LEU A 102 4.91 -7.92 0.09
N TYR A 103 3.63 -8.14 -0.21
CA TYR A 103 3.03 -9.48 -0.21
C TYR A 103 3.77 -10.43 -1.15
N GLN A 104 4.06 -9.98 -2.38
CA GLN A 104 4.78 -10.77 -3.36
C GLN A 104 6.17 -11.18 -2.84
N PHE A 105 6.93 -10.23 -2.32
CA PHE A 105 8.29 -10.49 -1.85
C PHE A 105 8.33 -11.31 -0.56
N ALA A 106 7.50 -10.96 0.41
CA ALA A 106 7.58 -11.53 1.75
C ALA A 106 6.90 -12.89 1.86
N LEU A 107 5.76 -13.07 1.20
CA LEU A 107 4.93 -14.27 1.38
C LEU A 107 4.94 -15.21 0.18
N LYS A 108 5.17 -14.71 -1.03
CA LYS A 108 5.12 -15.53 -2.23
C LYS A 108 6.47 -15.76 -2.89
N LYS A 109 7.52 -15.11 -2.39
CA LYS A 109 8.86 -15.16 -2.99
C LYS A 109 8.81 -14.85 -4.49
N ASP A 110 7.97 -13.88 -4.85
CA ASP A 110 7.68 -13.48 -6.23
C ASP A 110 8.66 -12.40 -6.68
N THR A 111 8.63 -12.09 -7.97
CA THR A 111 9.50 -11.09 -8.58
C THR A 111 9.12 -9.65 -8.29
N GLY A 112 7.89 -9.40 -7.82
CA GLY A 112 7.38 -8.05 -7.63
C GLY A 112 6.87 -7.39 -8.90
N ASN A 113 6.75 -8.14 -10.00
CA ASN A 113 6.18 -7.64 -11.25
C ASN A 113 4.66 -7.55 -11.15
N HIS A 114 4.05 -6.77 -12.06
CA HIS A 114 2.59 -6.70 -12.18
C HIS A 114 2.08 -7.93 -12.95
N ASN A 115 2.06 -9.06 -12.25
CA ASN A 115 1.71 -10.37 -12.79
C ASN A 115 0.34 -10.83 -12.28
N SER A 116 0.00 -12.11 -12.45
CA SER A 116 -1.28 -12.65 -12.02
C SER A 116 -1.50 -12.54 -10.52
N THR A 117 -0.45 -12.74 -9.71
CA THR A 117 -0.52 -12.56 -8.26
C THR A 117 -0.87 -11.12 -7.91
N PHE A 118 -0.19 -10.16 -8.55
CA PHE A 118 -0.46 -8.73 -8.35
C PHE A 118 -1.93 -8.41 -8.68
N TYR A 119 -2.40 -8.78 -9.86
CA TYR A 119 -3.75 -8.45 -10.31
C TYR A 119 -4.84 -9.26 -9.61
N SER A 120 -4.48 -10.33 -8.89
CA SER A 120 -5.45 -11.08 -8.09
C SER A 120 -6.07 -10.24 -6.98
N PHE A 121 -5.45 -9.12 -6.62
CA PHE A 121 -5.98 -8.18 -5.63
C PHE A 121 -7.00 -7.20 -6.20
N ARG A 122 -7.17 -7.13 -7.50
CA ARG A 122 -8.09 -6.17 -8.14
C ARG A 122 -9.50 -6.23 -7.57
N PRO A 123 -10.14 -7.41 -7.41
CA PRO A 123 -11.50 -7.45 -6.83
C PRO A 123 -11.55 -6.92 -5.40
N ARG A 124 -10.55 -7.22 -4.58
CA ARG A 124 -10.50 -6.73 -3.20
C ARG A 124 -10.35 -5.22 -3.16
N PHE A 125 -9.49 -4.67 -4.01
CA PHE A 125 -9.29 -3.23 -4.12
C PHE A 125 -10.58 -2.55 -4.58
N LYS A 126 -11.19 -3.07 -5.63
CA LYS A 126 -12.46 -2.53 -6.14
C LYS A 126 -13.53 -2.51 -5.05
N PHE A 127 -13.61 -3.57 -4.25
CA PHE A 127 -14.59 -3.66 -3.18
C PHE A 127 -14.44 -2.53 -2.15
N ILE A 128 -13.21 -2.18 -1.79
CA ILE A 128 -12.96 -1.10 -0.83
C ILE A 128 -12.88 0.29 -1.50
N GLY A 129 -13.10 0.35 -2.79
CA GLY A 129 -13.16 1.61 -3.52
C GLY A 129 -11.83 2.14 -4.01
N LEU A 130 -10.83 1.28 -4.13
CA LEU A 130 -9.52 1.66 -4.66
C LEU A 130 -9.31 1.07 -6.06
N GLY A 131 -8.63 1.83 -6.91
CA GLY A 131 -8.19 1.33 -8.20
C GLY A 131 -6.92 0.52 -8.09
N LEU A 132 -6.74 -0.41 -9.02
CA LEU A 132 -5.49 -1.15 -9.18
C LEU A 132 -5.17 -1.14 -10.67
N SER A 133 -4.50 -0.09 -11.08
CA SER A 133 -3.95 0.06 -12.42
C SER A 133 -2.45 -0.21 -12.37
N GLN A 134 -1.84 -0.14 -13.49
CA GLN A 134 -0.41 -0.42 -13.61
C GLN A 134 0.49 0.46 -12.77
#